data_c6308d1a4b4e1ce681ef8818562f40d3
#
_entry.id   c6308d1a4b4e1ce681ef8818562f40d3
#
_cell.length_a   1.000
_cell.length_b   1.000
_cell.length_c   1.000
_cell.angle_alpha   90.00
_cell.angle_beta   90.00
_cell.angle_gamma   90.00
#
_symmetry.space_group_name_H-M   'P 1'
#
loop_
_entity.id
_entity.type
_entity.pdbx_description
1 polymer ?
#
loop_
_entity_poly.entity_id
_entity_poly.type
_entity_poly.pdbx_seq_one_letter_code
_entity_poly.pdbx_strand_id
1 'polypeptide(L)'
;MKILNQEAKKQIELLSKQINEKLDKDVKPDFRVVASTEDIDRDGEKILIDAWDLKNYKKSPVILCCHNWYSVEDVIGKAINIKQEGKKLIIEXVFSKTNPKAILVKNLYDEGILKTVSVGFIPKEREXNTITKAELLELSFVPIPANPNALTDEQKALIKKLEATKQDEKKEKGEKAESEIKEIKETLNKLVEEVKEIKTLFTDGKVKEQKDFEVKEILQTINRATADALREFKKK
;
A
#
# COMPACT_ATOMS: atom_id res chain seq x y z
N MET A 1 26.22 -28.94 48.76
CA MET A 1 25.34 -28.50 47.65
C MET A 1 24.91 -29.73 46.83
N LYS A 2 23.60 -30.10 46.88
CA LYS A 2 23.12 -31.25 46.11
C LYS A 2 23.14 -30.88 44.63
N ILE A 3 23.91 -31.61 43.81
CA ILE A 3 23.92 -31.47 42.38
C ILE A 3 22.60 -32.03 41.83
N LEU A 4 21.80 -31.20 41.21
CA LEU A 4 20.58 -31.61 40.51
C LEU A 4 20.89 -32.65 39.45
N ASN A 5 20.17 -33.73 39.41
CA ASN A 5 20.35 -34.75 38.35
C ASN A 5 19.87 -34.21 37.01
N GLN A 6 20.24 -34.87 35.94
CA GLN A 6 19.93 -34.42 34.56
C GLN A 6 18.43 -34.27 34.31
N GLU A 7 17.61 -35.12 34.88
CA GLU A 7 16.17 -35.12 34.74
C GLU A 7 15.52 -33.89 35.39
N ALA A 8 15.97 -33.53 36.62
CA ALA A 8 15.52 -32.31 37.30
C ALA A 8 15.94 -31.05 36.53
N LYS A 9 17.12 -31.00 35.95
CA LYS A 9 17.58 -29.88 35.10
C LYS A 9 16.67 -29.72 33.89
N LYS A 10 16.35 -30.82 33.20
CA LYS A 10 15.47 -30.82 32.03
C LYS A 10 14.03 -30.37 32.39
N GLN A 11 13.50 -30.81 33.52
CA GLN A 11 12.20 -30.36 34.02
C GLN A 11 12.17 -28.88 34.34
N ILE A 12 13.20 -28.35 34.99
CA ILE A 12 13.34 -26.92 35.31
C ILE A 12 13.39 -26.10 34.00
N GLU A 13 14.14 -26.55 33.02
CA GLU A 13 14.23 -25.89 31.71
C GLU A 13 12.87 -25.88 30.99
N LEU A 14 12.17 -26.99 31.00
CA LEU A 14 10.82 -27.10 30.41
C LEU A 14 9.81 -26.19 31.11
N LEU A 15 9.80 -26.19 32.44
CA LEU A 15 8.95 -25.31 33.26
C LEU A 15 9.27 -23.84 33.05
N SER A 16 10.55 -23.50 33.01
CA SER A 16 10.98 -22.11 32.71
C SER A 16 10.51 -21.65 31.34
N LYS A 17 10.61 -22.54 30.34
CA LYS A 17 10.12 -22.25 29.00
C LYS A 17 8.60 -22.03 28.98
N GLN A 18 7.84 -22.91 29.65
CA GLN A 18 6.38 -22.80 29.75
C GLN A 18 5.95 -21.51 30.49
N ILE A 19 6.64 -21.14 31.58
CA ILE A 19 6.39 -19.92 32.34
C ILE A 19 6.65 -18.70 31.45
N ASN A 20 7.79 -18.67 30.75
CA ASN A 20 8.13 -17.56 29.87
C ASN A 20 7.13 -17.43 28.71
N GLU A 21 6.75 -18.54 28.07
CA GLU A 21 5.73 -18.56 27.01
C GLU A 21 4.37 -18.06 27.51
N LYS A 22 4.01 -18.38 28.76
CA LYS A 22 2.76 -17.92 29.37
C LYS A 22 2.83 -16.43 29.71
N LEU A 23 3.94 -15.98 30.30
CA LEU A 23 4.15 -14.56 30.62
C LEU A 23 4.15 -13.70 29.35
N ASP A 24 4.76 -14.15 28.27
CA ASP A 24 4.78 -13.42 27.01
C ASP A 24 3.37 -13.38 26.33
N LYS A 25 2.56 -14.42 26.50
CA LYS A 25 1.19 -14.48 25.96
C LYS A 25 0.24 -13.46 26.63
N ASP A 26 0.51 -13.09 27.86
CA ASP A 26 -0.33 -12.12 28.60
C ASP A 26 0.09 -10.67 28.34
N VAL A 27 1.19 -10.44 27.61
CA VAL A 27 1.66 -9.09 27.25
C VAL A 27 0.95 -8.61 26.00
N LYS A 28 0.17 -7.55 26.13
CA LYS A 28 -0.45 -6.88 24.98
C LYS A 28 0.64 -6.18 24.15
N PRO A 29 0.70 -6.43 22.85
CA PRO A 29 1.68 -5.74 22.01
C PRO A 29 1.39 -4.23 21.92
N ASP A 30 2.44 -3.42 21.94
CA ASP A 30 2.33 -1.99 21.66
C ASP A 30 2.07 -1.74 20.19
N PHE A 31 2.58 -2.62 19.32
CA PHE A 31 2.38 -2.52 17.87
C PHE A 31 2.50 -3.89 17.20
N ARG A 32 1.91 -3.97 16.03
CA ARG A 32 1.99 -5.12 15.13
C ARG A 32 2.42 -4.61 13.75
N VAL A 33 3.43 -5.23 13.18
CA VAL A 33 4.00 -4.79 11.90
C VAL A 33 4.13 -5.97 10.93
N VAL A 34 4.05 -5.67 9.64
CA VAL A 34 4.56 -6.53 8.58
C VAL A 34 6.04 -6.20 8.43
N ALA A 35 6.90 -7.10 8.90
CA ALA A 35 8.35 -6.93 8.90
C ALA A 35 8.96 -7.19 7.52
N SER A 36 8.37 -8.10 6.74
CA SER A 36 8.81 -8.42 5.37
C SER A 36 7.66 -8.99 4.56
N THR A 37 7.70 -8.79 3.24
CA THR A 37 6.80 -9.41 2.25
C THR A 37 7.63 -10.04 1.13
N GLU A 38 6.99 -10.83 0.24
CA GLU A 38 7.65 -11.38 -0.97
C GLU A 38 7.65 -10.39 -2.15
N ASP A 39 7.49 -9.11 -1.90
CA ASP A 39 7.63 -8.09 -2.94
C ASP A 39 9.11 -7.77 -3.19
N ILE A 40 9.42 -7.31 -4.39
CA ILE A 40 10.75 -6.79 -4.70
C ILE A 40 10.94 -5.48 -3.93
N ASP A 41 12.02 -5.39 -3.19
CA ASP A 41 12.36 -4.23 -2.36
C ASP A 41 13.14 -3.17 -3.17
N ARG A 42 13.58 -2.10 -2.47
CA ARG A 42 14.34 -0.99 -3.09
C ARG A 42 15.76 -1.38 -3.51
N ASP A 43 16.28 -2.45 -2.96
CA ASP A 43 17.59 -3.00 -3.34
C ASP A 43 17.49 -3.96 -4.54
N GLY A 44 16.25 -4.18 -5.05
CA GLY A 44 15.98 -5.08 -6.16
C GLY A 44 15.95 -6.55 -5.74
N GLU A 45 15.84 -6.82 -4.45
CA GLU A 45 15.85 -8.16 -3.87
C GLU A 45 14.44 -8.61 -3.47
N LYS A 46 14.24 -9.91 -3.48
CA LYS A 46 13.01 -10.56 -3.01
C LYS A 46 13.40 -11.61 -1.96
N ILE A 47 12.74 -11.59 -0.81
CA ILE A 47 12.95 -12.59 0.24
C ILE A 47 11.69 -13.47 0.30
N LEU A 48 11.85 -14.78 0.06
CA LEU A 48 10.74 -15.72 0.19
C LEU A 48 10.33 -15.83 1.66
N ILE A 49 9.05 -16.00 1.92
CA ILE A 49 8.58 -16.07 3.32
C ILE A 49 9.14 -17.30 4.05
N ASP A 50 9.31 -18.39 3.34
CA ASP A 50 9.90 -19.62 3.89
C ASP A 50 11.43 -19.57 4.03
N ALA A 51 12.07 -18.50 3.53
CA ALA A 51 13.52 -18.29 3.65
C ALA A 51 13.97 -17.99 5.09
N TRP A 52 13.07 -17.50 5.93
CA TRP A 52 13.43 -16.94 7.24
C TRP A 52 13.84 -18.01 8.26
N ASP A 53 15.12 -18.07 8.62
CA ASP A 53 15.59 -18.75 9.83
C ASP A 53 15.47 -17.80 11.03
N LEU A 54 14.52 -18.10 11.91
CA LEU A 54 14.18 -17.31 13.09
C LEU A 54 14.81 -17.86 14.37
N LYS A 55 15.54 -18.96 14.28
CA LYS A 55 16.01 -19.75 15.44
C LYS A 55 16.88 -18.91 16.40
N ASN A 56 17.84 -18.17 15.87
CA ASN A 56 18.70 -17.34 16.70
C ASN A 56 18.02 -16.05 17.15
N TYR A 57 17.27 -15.41 16.27
CA TYR A 57 16.52 -14.20 16.61
C TYR A 57 15.56 -14.43 17.78
N LYS A 58 14.86 -15.54 17.82
CA LYS A 58 13.93 -15.89 18.91
C LYS A 58 14.60 -16.01 20.29
N LYS A 59 15.90 -16.21 20.36
CA LYS A 59 16.65 -16.24 21.63
C LYS A 59 16.87 -14.85 22.22
N SER A 60 17.01 -13.83 21.35
CA SER A 60 17.19 -12.43 21.72
C SER A 60 16.50 -11.55 20.66
N PRO A 61 15.16 -11.44 20.75
CA PRO A 61 14.37 -10.83 19.67
C PRO A 61 14.32 -9.29 19.79
N VAL A 62 15.47 -8.66 19.59
CA VAL A 62 15.63 -7.21 19.76
C VAL A 62 14.91 -6.43 18.67
N ILE A 63 14.35 -5.28 19.06
CA ILE A 63 13.87 -4.23 18.16
C ILE A 63 14.84 -3.06 18.30
N LEU A 64 15.39 -2.61 17.17
CA LEU A 64 16.42 -1.57 17.14
C LEU A 64 15.91 -0.27 16.51
N CYS A 65 16.72 0.76 16.59
CA CYS A 65 16.57 2.02 15.88
C CYS A 65 17.62 2.10 14.77
N CYS A 66 17.17 2.23 13.52
CA CYS A 66 18.03 2.52 12.35
C CYS A 66 19.19 1.53 12.13
N HIS A 67 18.97 0.24 12.41
CA HIS A 67 19.97 -0.83 12.21
C HIS A 67 21.28 -0.61 12.99
N ASN A 68 21.24 0.13 14.09
CA ASN A 68 22.46 0.36 14.87
C ASN A 68 22.72 -0.81 15.82
N TRP A 69 23.54 -1.76 15.35
CA TRP A 69 23.87 -3.01 16.06
C TRP A 69 24.91 -2.81 17.18
N TYR A 70 25.53 -1.63 17.23
CA TYR A 70 26.72 -1.39 18.06
C TYR A 70 26.42 -0.59 19.33
N SER A 71 25.17 -0.19 19.54
CA SER A 71 24.77 0.60 20.70
C SER A 71 23.59 -0.02 21.43
N VAL A 72 23.74 -0.27 22.71
CA VAL A 72 22.66 -0.76 23.59
C VAL A 72 21.54 0.30 23.74
N GLU A 73 21.88 1.59 23.54
CA GLU A 73 20.89 2.68 23.56
C GLU A 73 19.91 2.58 22.38
N ASP A 74 20.29 1.88 21.32
CA ASP A 74 19.44 1.67 20.15
C ASP A 74 18.55 0.43 20.26
N VAL A 75 18.63 -0.33 21.36
CA VAL A 75 17.69 -1.40 21.68
C VAL A 75 16.42 -0.77 22.24
N ILE A 76 15.44 -0.56 21.37
CA ILE A 76 14.22 0.18 21.73
C ILE A 76 13.05 -0.71 22.14
N GLY A 77 13.19 -2.03 22.02
CA GLY A 77 12.12 -2.95 22.38
C GLY A 77 12.47 -4.40 22.13
N LYS A 78 11.47 -5.25 22.24
CA LYS A 78 11.58 -6.68 21.89
C LYS A 78 10.35 -7.19 21.16
N ALA A 79 10.55 -8.14 20.27
CA ALA A 79 9.45 -8.91 19.70
C ALA A 79 8.90 -9.87 20.77
N ILE A 80 7.58 -9.99 20.83
CA ILE A 80 6.88 -10.91 21.73
C ILE A 80 6.17 -12.01 20.96
N ASN A 81 5.93 -11.80 19.67
CA ASN A 81 5.35 -12.81 18.81
C ASN A 81 5.89 -12.63 17.37
N ILE A 82 6.22 -13.73 16.73
CA ILE A 82 6.77 -13.75 15.37
C ILE A 82 6.09 -14.89 14.61
N LYS A 83 5.41 -14.57 13.51
CA LYS A 83 4.68 -15.57 12.72
C LYS A 83 4.70 -15.24 11.22
N GLN A 84 4.59 -16.27 10.43
CA GLN A 84 4.40 -16.18 8.99
C GLN A 84 2.90 -16.30 8.69
N GLU A 85 2.35 -15.32 7.98
CA GLU A 85 0.95 -15.31 7.56
C GLU A 85 0.87 -15.05 6.05
N GLY A 86 0.54 -16.09 5.29
CA GLY A 86 0.59 -16.01 3.83
C GLY A 86 2.00 -15.61 3.37
N LYS A 87 2.13 -14.56 2.59
CA LYS A 87 3.41 -14.05 2.08
C LYS A 87 4.00 -12.93 2.94
N LYS A 88 3.77 -12.97 4.27
CA LYS A 88 4.19 -11.91 5.19
C LYS A 88 4.84 -12.47 6.44
N LEU A 89 5.94 -11.85 6.85
CA LEU A 89 6.51 -12.02 8.18
C LEU A 89 5.90 -10.96 9.10
N ILE A 90 5.16 -11.39 10.12
CA ILE A 90 4.46 -10.53 11.07
C ILE A 90 5.22 -10.57 12.40
N ILE A 91 5.48 -9.39 12.99
CA ILE A 91 6.11 -9.23 14.30
C ILE A 91 5.26 -8.32 15.17
N GLU A 92 5.01 -8.79 16.38
CA GLU A 92 4.39 -7.99 17.44
C GLU A 92 5.45 -7.64 18.47
N UNK A 93 5.79 -6.27 19.03
CA UNK A 93 6.70 -5.88 19.72
C UNK A 93 6.27 -5.13 20.74
N VAL A 94 6.89 -4.98 21.69
CA VAL A 94 6.72 -3.99 22.77
C VAL A 94 7.92 -3.06 22.86
N PHE A 95 7.67 -1.79 23.15
CA PHE A 95 8.75 -0.81 23.39
C PHE A 95 9.33 -0.91 24.80
N SER A 96 10.60 -0.57 24.96
CA SER A 96 11.21 -0.34 26.25
C SER A 96 10.54 0.87 26.95
N LYS A 97 10.19 0.70 28.20
CA LYS A 97 9.54 1.76 29.02
C LYS A 97 10.54 2.75 29.62
N THR A 98 11.82 2.41 29.62
CA THR A 98 12.87 3.19 30.31
C THR A 98 13.90 3.79 29.35
N ASN A 99 14.03 3.26 28.14
CA ASN A 99 14.98 3.77 27.17
C ASN A 99 14.43 5.07 26.54
N PRO A 100 15.12 6.22 26.68
CA PRO A 100 14.64 7.49 26.09
C PRO A 100 14.43 7.44 24.57
N LYS A 101 15.26 6.68 23.85
CA LYS A 101 15.14 6.50 22.39
C LYS A 101 13.87 5.69 22.03
N ALA A 102 13.52 4.69 22.84
CA ALA A 102 12.28 3.94 22.67
C ALA A 102 11.05 4.84 22.87
N ILE A 103 11.10 5.72 23.87
CA ILE A 103 10.03 6.70 24.16
C ILE A 103 9.87 7.65 22.95
N LEU A 104 10.99 8.16 22.42
CA LEU A 104 10.99 9.03 21.24
C LEU A 104 10.38 8.31 20.01
N VAL A 105 10.85 7.10 19.71
CA VAL A 105 10.35 6.31 18.58
C VAL A 105 8.86 5.99 18.73
N LYS A 106 8.45 5.62 19.96
CA LYS A 106 7.03 5.37 20.24
C LYS A 106 6.17 6.62 20.03
N ASN A 107 6.63 7.79 20.50
CA ASN A 107 5.90 9.04 20.30
C ASN A 107 5.75 9.35 18.82
N LEU A 108 6.82 9.24 18.02
CA LEU A 108 6.77 9.42 16.57
C LEU A 108 5.84 8.39 15.89
N TYR A 109 5.79 7.18 16.42
CA TYR A 109 4.85 6.14 15.96
C TYR A 109 3.40 6.55 16.26
N ASP A 110 3.12 6.95 17.49
CA ASP A 110 1.77 7.34 17.96
C ASP A 110 1.26 8.59 17.21
N GLU A 111 2.15 9.53 16.87
CA GLU A 111 1.86 10.71 16.06
C GLU A 111 1.62 10.37 14.57
N GLY A 112 1.92 9.14 14.14
CA GLY A 112 1.78 8.73 12.76
C GLY A 112 2.94 9.14 11.85
N ILE A 113 4.02 9.68 12.42
CA ILE A 113 5.20 10.19 11.68
C ILE A 113 6.11 9.03 11.26
N LEU A 114 6.39 8.09 12.17
CA LEU A 114 7.29 6.96 11.93
C LEU A 114 6.53 5.64 12.01
N LYS A 115 6.12 5.10 10.85
CA LYS A 115 5.30 3.87 10.74
C LYS A 115 6.00 2.74 9.98
N THR A 116 7.28 2.90 9.67
CA THR A 116 8.04 1.99 8.81
C THR A 116 9.08 1.21 9.58
N VAL A 117 9.26 -0.05 9.20
CA VAL A 117 10.25 -0.95 9.78
C VAL A 117 11.08 -1.60 8.66
N SER A 118 12.24 -2.11 9.03
CA SER A 118 13.13 -2.84 8.13
C SER A 118 13.78 -3.98 8.89
N VAL A 119 14.04 -5.09 8.22
CA VAL A 119 14.71 -6.27 8.81
C VAL A 119 16.22 -6.18 8.59
N GLY A 120 16.98 -6.47 9.63
CA GLY A 120 18.42 -6.77 9.53
C GLY A 120 18.61 -8.27 9.44
N PHE A 121 19.31 -8.76 8.42
CA PHE A 121 19.45 -10.20 8.17
C PHE A 121 20.76 -10.53 7.46
N ILE A 122 21.11 -11.82 7.49
CA ILE A 122 22.22 -12.38 6.71
C ILE A 122 21.64 -13.33 5.66
N PRO A 123 21.78 -13.03 4.35
CA PRO A 123 21.41 -13.99 3.33
C PRO A 123 22.35 -15.19 3.35
N LYS A 124 21.79 -16.39 3.37
CA LYS A 124 22.55 -17.65 3.39
C LYS A 124 22.54 -18.34 2.02
N GLU A 125 21.41 -18.25 1.30
CA GLU A 125 21.25 -18.83 -0.04
C GLU A 125 20.45 -17.87 -0.92
N ARG A 126 20.79 -17.84 -2.23
CA ARG A 126 20.17 -16.96 -3.23
C ARG A 126 19.96 -17.70 -4.57
N GLU A 127 18.91 -17.32 -5.26
CA GLU A 127 18.67 -17.62 -6.69
C GLU A 127 18.40 -16.31 -7.42
N UNK A 128 19.34 -15.66 -8.02
CA UNK A 128 19.27 -14.49 -8.58
C UNK A 128 19.17 -13.44 -7.61
N ASN A 129 18.13 -12.72 -7.80
CA ASN A 129 17.78 -11.67 -6.83
C ASN A 129 16.81 -12.17 -5.74
N THR A 130 16.47 -13.42 -5.77
CA THR A 130 15.61 -14.04 -4.77
C THR A 130 16.43 -14.69 -3.68
N ILE A 131 16.22 -14.26 -2.45
CA ILE A 131 16.82 -14.85 -1.25
C ILE A 131 15.94 -16.03 -0.83
N THR A 132 16.52 -17.22 -0.88
CA THR A 132 15.86 -18.49 -0.58
C THR A 132 16.16 -18.99 0.83
N LYS A 133 17.16 -18.40 1.51
CA LYS A 133 17.46 -18.65 2.93
C LYS A 133 18.12 -17.44 3.55
N ALA A 134 17.61 -16.98 4.67
CA ALA A 134 18.08 -15.79 5.40
C ALA A 134 17.98 -15.99 6.90
N GLU A 135 19.00 -15.60 7.64
CA GLU A 135 18.95 -15.54 9.09
C GLU A 135 18.51 -14.15 9.53
N LEU A 136 17.36 -14.05 10.20
CA LEU A 136 16.91 -12.80 10.79
C LEU A 136 17.77 -12.44 12.00
N LEU A 137 18.31 -11.22 12.02
CA LEU A 137 19.13 -10.72 13.12
C LEU A 137 18.36 -9.77 14.02
N GLU A 138 17.57 -8.85 13.43
CA GLU A 138 16.82 -7.84 14.17
C GLU A 138 15.72 -7.23 13.30
N LEU A 139 14.84 -6.48 13.93
CA LEU A 139 13.87 -5.59 13.29
C LEU A 139 14.13 -4.17 13.76
N SER A 140 14.23 -3.21 12.85
CA SER A 140 14.43 -1.79 13.17
C SER A 140 13.26 -0.91 12.77
N PHE A 141 12.94 0.08 13.60
CA PHE A 141 12.24 1.27 13.12
C PHE A 141 13.22 2.13 12.31
N VAL A 142 12.81 2.48 11.09
CA VAL A 142 13.64 3.25 10.14
C VAL A 142 12.81 4.33 9.45
N PRO A 143 13.38 5.49 9.12
CA PRO A 143 12.67 6.50 8.31
C PRO A 143 12.33 6.01 6.90
N ILE A 144 13.22 5.22 6.29
CA ILE A 144 13.05 4.69 4.93
C ILE A 144 13.41 3.19 4.95
N PRO A 145 12.42 2.30 4.76
CA PRO A 145 12.69 0.86 4.73
C PRO A 145 13.16 0.39 3.35
N ALA A 146 13.90 -0.71 3.28
CA ALA A 146 14.20 -1.37 2.02
C ALA A 146 12.91 -1.89 1.38
N ASN A 147 12.08 -2.62 2.14
CA ASN A 147 10.78 -3.10 1.65
C ASN A 147 9.70 -2.03 1.90
N PRO A 148 9.14 -1.39 0.84
CA PRO A 148 8.14 -0.34 1.03
C PRO A 148 6.82 -0.83 1.65
N ASN A 149 6.59 -2.14 1.68
CA ASN A 149 5.42 -2.78 2.28
C ASN A 149 5.65 -3.26 3.73
N ALA A 150 6.82 -2.98 4.30
CA ALA A 150 7.15 -3.19 5.72
C ALA A 150 6.53 -2.07 6.57
N LEU A 151 5.24 -2.18 6.85
CA LEU A 151 4.38 -1.15 7.43
C LEU A 151 3.59 -1.69 8.62
N THR A 152 3.15 -0.79 9.48
CA THR A 152 2.20 -1.12 10.55
C THR A 152 0.81 -1.41 9.97
N ASP A 153 -0.01 -2.12 10.72
CA ASP A 153 -1.38 -2.43 10.32
C ASP A 153 -2.23 -1.15 10.19
N GLU A 154 -2.01 -0.16 11.05
CA GLU A 154 -2.72 1.13 10.95
C GLU A 154 -2.39 1.86 9.64
N GLN A 155 -1.14 1.85 9.25
CA GLN A 155 -0.70 2.48 7.99
C GLN A 155 -1.35 1.78 6.79
N LYS A 156 -1.40 0.46 6.80
CA LYS A 156 -2.06 -0.34 5.75
C LYS A 156 -3.55 -0.07 5.67
N ALA A 157 -4.22 0.03 6.81
CA ALA A 157 -5.64 0.36 6.88
C ALA A 157 -5.92 1.78 6.33
N LEU A 158 -5.05 2.74 6.66
CA LEU A 158 -5.16 4.11 6.15
C LEU A 158 -4.96 4.16 4.62
N ILE A 159 -3.93 3.50 4.10
CA ILE A 159 -3.67 3.42 2.65
C ILE A 159 -4.89 2.82 1.93
N LYS A 160 -5.40 1.69 2.41
CA LYS A 160 -6.60 1.05 1.84
C LYS A 160 -7.81 1.97 1.82
N LYS A 161 -8.01 2.75 2.89
CA LYS A 161 -9.11 3.72 2.99
C LYS A 161 -8.96 4.85 1.95
N LEU A 162 -7.75 5.39 1.80
CA LEU A 162 -7.44 6.43 0.81
C LEU A 162 -7.62 5.92 -0.63
N GLU A 163 -7.22 4.69 -0.91
CA GLU A 163 -7.39 4.06 -2.23
C GLU A 163 -8.87 3.86 -2.56
N ALA A 164 -9.69 3.42 -1.59
CA ALA A 164 -11.12 3.28 -1.76
C ALA A 164 -11.79 4.64 -2.09
N THR A 165 -11.45 5.69 -1.35
CA THR A 165 -11.96 7.04 -1.60
C THR A 165 -11.62 7.54 -3.01
N LYS A 166 -10.39 7.31 -3.48
CA LYS A 166 -9.97 7.68 -4.84
C LYS A 166 -10.72 6.90 -5.93
N GLN A 167 -11.07 5.64 -5.67
CA GLN A 167 -11.85 4.83 -6.61
C GLN A 167 -13.30 5.37 -6.71
N ASP A 168 -13.91 5.73 -5.59
CA ASP A 168 -15.25 6.31 -5.55
C ASP A 168 -15.32 7.65 -6.29
N GLU A 169 -14.36 8.56 -6.07
CA GLU A 169 -14.25 9.84 -6.78
C GLU A 169 -14.07 9.64 -8.30
N LYS A 170 -13.30 8.66 -8.72
CA LYS A 170 -13.07 8.35 -10.13
C LYS A 170 -14.34 7.80 -10.78
N LYS A 171 -15.10 6.98 -10.07
CA LYS A 171 -16.38 6.43 -10.54
C LYS A 171 -17.41 7.53 -10.71
N GLU A 172 -17.57 8.40 -9.71
CA GLU A 172 -18.50 9.53 -9.75
C GLU A 172 -18.20 10.49 -10.92
N LYS A 173 -16.94 10.82 -11.16
CA LYS A 173 -16.50 11.64 -12.30
C LYS A 173 -16.79 10.96 -13.65
N GLY A 174 -16.61 9.65 -13.72
CA GLY A 174 -16.93 8.85 -14.91
C GLY A 174 -18.42 8.86 -15.22
N GLU A 175 -19.26 8.59 -14.24
CA GLU A 175 -20.74 8.59 -14.40
C GLU A 175 -21.27 9.96 -14.82
N LYS A 176 -20.73 11.04 -14.27
CA LYS A 176 -21.07 12.41 -14.64
C LYS A 176 -20.70 12.70 -16.11
N ALA A 177 -19.50 12.34 -16.53
CA ALA A 177 -19.05 12.52 -17.91
C ALA A 177 -19.92 11.72 -18.90
N GLU A 178 -20.28 10.48 -18.57
CA GLU A 178 -21.17 9.66 -19.41
C GLU A 178 -22.55 10.29 -19.56
N SER A 179 -23.10 10.86 -18.48
CA SER A 179 -24.39 11.57 -18.52
C SER A 179 -24.32 12.80 -19.43
N GLU A 180 -23.29 13.62 -19.32
CA GLU A 180 -23.06 14.80 -20.19
C GLU A 180 -22.91 14.40 -21.66
N ILE A 181 -22.19 13.34 -21.96
CA ILE A 181 -22.01 12.80 -23.32
C ILE A 181 -23.35 12.35 -23.90
N LYS A 182 -24.20 11.71 -23.11
CA LYS A 182 -25.53 11.26 -23.52
C LYS A 182 -26.39 12.46 -23.92
N GLU A 183 -26.43 13.50 -23.11
CA GLU A 183 -27.19 14.73 -23.35
C GLU A 183 -26.73 15.45 -24.62
N ILE A 184 -25.43 15.53 -24.87
CA ILE A 184 -24.85 16.09 -26.09
C ILE A 184 -25.28 15.26 -27.31
N LYS A 185 -25.24 13.94 -27.23
CA LYS A 185 -25.66 13.05 -28.34
C LYS A 185 -27.13 13.22 -28.68
N GLU A 186 -27.99 13.33 -27.70
CA GLU A 186 -29.42 13.58 -27.90
C GLU A 186 -29.69 14.92 -28.60
N THR A 187 -29.01 15.97 -28.18
CA THR A 187 -29.06 17.30 -28.79
C THR A 187 -28.55 17.28 -30.25
N LEU A 188 -27.44 16.62 -30.48
CA LEU A 188 -26.86 16.45 -31.84
C LEU A 188 -27.87 15.72 -32.78
N ASN A 189 -28.51 14.66 -32.28
CA ASN A 189 -29.48 13.91 -33.09
C ASN A 189 -30.70 14.78 -33.45
N LYS A 190 -31.20 15.59 -32.53
CA LYS A 190 -32.29 16.55 -32.82
C LYS A 190 -31.89 17.55 -33.91
N LEU A 191 -30.69 18.13 -33.79
CA LEU A 191 -30.15 19.06 -34.79
C LEU A 191 -30.02 18.40 -36.19
N VAL A 192 -29.57 17.15 -36.22
CA VAL A 192 -29.46 16.39 -37.49
C VAL A 192 -30.83 16.20 -38.13
N GLU A 193 -31.87 15.92 -37.37
CA GLU A 193 -33.23 15.77 -37.91
C GLU A 193 -33.79 17.12 -38.42
N GLU A 194 -33.57 18.21 -37.66
CA GLU A 194 -33.94 19.56 -38.11
C GLU A 194 -33.26 19.95 -39.43
N VAL A 195 -31.98 19.66 -39.56
CA VAL A 195 -31.19 19.91 -40.78
C VAL A 195 -31.72 19.07 -41.96
N LYS A 196 -32.17 17.82 -41.73
CA LYS A 196 -32.79 16.97 -42.76
C LYS A 196 -34.13 17.56 -43.22
N GLU A 197 -34.97 18.03 -42.26
CA GLU A 197 -36.24 18.68 -42.60
C GLU A 197 -36.02 19.94 -43.43
N ILE A 198 -35.09 20.80 -43.05
CA ILE A 198 -34.69 21.99 -43.82
C ILE A 198 -34.23 21.59 -45.22
N LYS A 199 -33.39 20.55 -45.34
CA LYS A 199 -32.91 20.05 -46.62
C LYS A 199 -34.03 19.55 -47.53
N THR A 200 -35.04 18.86 -47.01
CA THR A 200 -36.19 18.41 -47.76
C THR A 200 -37.05 19.59 -48.29
N LEU A 201 -37.22 20.64 -47.48
CA LEU A 201 -37.92 21.86 -47.92
C LEU A 201 -37.22 22.55 -49.09
N PHE A 202 -35.93 22.44 -49.20
CA PHE A 202 -35.11 22.97 -50.34
C PHE A 202 -35.18 22.08 -51.59
N THR A 203 -35.19 20.76 -51.43
CA THR A 203 -35.26 19.83 -52.59
C THR A 203 -36.63 19.80 -53.23
N ASP A 204 -37.72 20.10 -52.51
CA ASP A 204 -39.07 20.09 -53.00
C ASP A 204 -39.46 21.39 -53.79
N GLY A 205 -38.48 22.25 -54.11
CA GLY A 205 -38.66 23.43 -54.96
C GLY A 205 -39.52 24.55 -54.37
N LYS A 206 -39.77 24.53 -53.08
CA LYS A 206 -40.65 25.54 -52.41
C LYS A 206 -39.92 26.85 -52.03
N VAL A 207 -38.58 26.94 -52.31
CA VAL A 207 -37.76 28.12 -51.94
C VAL A 207 -36.90 28.54 -53.13
N LYS A 208 -37.01 29.79 -53.53
CA LYS A 208 -36.25 30.36 -54.69
C LYS A 208 -34.73 30.48 -54.43
N GLU A 209 -33.95 30.40 -55.47
CA GLU A 209 -32.45 30.34 -55.55
C GLU A 209 -31.66 31.27 -54.63
N GLN A 210 -32.24 32.37 -54.16
CA GLN A 210 -31.50 33.38 -53.38
C GLN A 210 -31.17 32.98 -51.93
N LYS A 211 -31.81 31.92 -51.43
CA LYS A 211 -31.57 31.40 -50.07
C LYS A 211 -30.54 30.23 -50.00
N ASP A 212 -30.12 29.72 -51.14
CA ASP A 212 -29.16 28.58 -51.18
C ASP A 212 -27.79 28.96 -50.61
N PHE A 213 -27.41 30.22 -50.79
CA PHE A 213 -26.13 30.73 -50.27
C PHE A 213 -26.14 30.83 -48.72
N GLU A 214 -27.21 31.39 -48.13
CA GLU A 214 -27.35 31.54 -46.67
C GLU A 214 -27.38 30.17 -45.97
N VAL A 215 -28.09 29.19 -46.55
CA VAL A 215 -28.20 27.82 -45.98
C VAL A 215 -26.88 27.09 -46.05
N LYS A 216 -26.10 27.24 -47.12
CA LYS A 216 -24.72 26.68 -47.22
C LYS A 216 -23.80 27.27 -46.16
N GLU A 217 -23.91 28.59 -45.91
CA GLU A 217 -23.08 29.28 -44.90
C GLU A 217 -23.48 28.82 -43.48
N ILE A 218 -24.77 28.64 -43.20
CA ILE A 218 -25.26 28.12 -41.91
C ILE A 218 -24.77 26.68 -41.68
N LEU A 219 -24.89 25.80 -42.69
CA LEU A 219 -24.39 24.42 -42.63
C LEU A 219 -22.88 24.33 -42.40
N GLN A 220 -22.11 25.19 -43.06
CA GLN A 220 -20.65 25.28 -42.84
C GLN A 220 -20.32 25.73 -41.42
N THR A 221 -21.09 26.69 -40.89
CA THR A 221 -20.92 27.22 -39.54
C THR A 221 -21.23 26.15 -38.48
N ILE A 222 -22.33 25.41 -38.67
CA ILE A 222 -22.71 24.27 -37.78
C ILE A 222 -21.63 23.19 -37.80
N ASN A 223 -21.17 22.79 -39.00
CA ASN A 223 -20.13 21.76 -39.13
C ASN A 223 -18.80 22.18 -38.47
N ARG A 224 -18.43 23.45 -38.59
CA ARG A 224 -17.21 24.01 -37.96
C ARG A 224 -17.34 24.02 -36.44
N ALA A 225 -18.45 24.52 -35.91
CA ALA A 225 -18.71 24.56 -34.46
C ALA A 225 -18.73 23.14 -33.85
N THR A 226 -19.33 22.18 -34.55
CA THR A 226 -19.36 20.78 -34.11
C THR A 226 -17.98 20.15 -34.09
N ALA A 227 -17.16 20.41 -35.13
CA ALA A 227 -15.79 19.92 -35.20
C ALA A 227 -14.89 20.52 -34.11
N ASP A 228 -15.06 21.81 -33.81
CA ASP A 228 -14.31 22.49 -32.76
C ASP A 228 -14.71 21.99 -31.36
N ALA A 229 -16.01 21.79 -31.12
CA ALA A 229 -16.49 21.21 -29.86
C ALA A 229 -15.94 19.79 -29.64
N LEU A 230 -15.90 18.96 -30.68
CA LEU A 230 -15.32 17.61 -30.64
C LEU A 230 -13.80 17.63 -30.41
N ARG A 231 -13.09 18.62 -30.94
CA ARG A 231 -11.63 18.81 -30.70
C ARG A 231 -11.34 19.21 -29.26
N GLU A 232 -12.13 20.13 -28.71
CA GLU A 232 -12.00 20.58 -27.31
C GLU A 232 -12.27 19.41 -26.33
N PHE A 233 -13.27 18.59 -26.63
CA PHE A 233 -13.61 17.42 -25.84
C PHE A 233 -12.49 16.36 -25.81
N LYS A 234 -11.77 16.20 -26.90
CA LYS A 234 -10.63 15.24 -26.99
C LYS A 234 -9.37 15.71 -26.25
N LYS A 235 -9.29 16.97 -25.81
CA LYS A 235 -8.14 17.53 -25.10
C LYS A 235 -8.27 17.45 -23.57
N LYS A 236 -9.47 17.14 -23.06
CA LYS A 236 -9.76 16.94 -21.62
C LYS A 236 -9.71 15.47 -21.22
#